data_8774a38ae9710f18bc6d086b7a65b7b0
#
_entry.id   8774a38ae9710f18bc6d086b7a65b7b0
#
_cell.length_a   1.000
_cell.length_b   1.000
_cell.length_c   1.000
_cell.angle_alpha   90.00
_cell.angle_beta   90.00
_cell.angle_gamma   90.00
#
_symmetry.space_group_name_H-M   'P 1'
#
loop_
_entity.id
_entity.type
_entity.pdbx_description
1 polymer ?
#
loop_
_entity_poly.entity_id
_entity_poly.type
_entity_poly.pdbx_seq_one_letter_code
_entity_poly.pdbx_strand_id
1 'polypeptide(L)'
;PKDSTSSVLPTSNYLDALKEGVKGLRVGLSPDYAHLFYPDFETGELAMETIQAEISDAVRHAASVLADLGAEIVENVPLPNAKYSIPTYFVVSRVEAASNLHRFDGVKYGYRTPVDVEDLQDLIRRTRAEGFGSEVKLRILMGMYLSSEGFAANYYQRALKVRAMIRRDFERAFDPNGDHRLDVILTPTTATTAFKRNDVFGNTVRMQYSDQMTVSANHAGIPAVSIPGGLDANNLPIGIQFIGPDFREDLILRAGYAFEQATQGEAWRLVRPAVLRQEVAK
;
A
#
# COMPACT_ATOMS: atom_id res chain seq x y z
N PRO A 1 7.97 -7.48 23.41
CA PRO A 1 7.31 -8.01 24.62
C PRO A 1 6.38 -7.03 25.33
N LYS A 2 6.51 -5.69 25.04
CA LYS A 2 5.65 -4.65 25.64
C LYS A 2 4.48 -4.24 24.76
N ASP A 3 4.48 -4.63 23.51
CA ASP A 3 3.41 -4.39 22.54
C ASP A 3 2.75 -5.73 22.21
N SER A 4 1.44 -5.83 22.43
CA SER A 4 0.66 -7.05 22.18
C SER A 4 0.52 -7.38 20.68
N THR A 5 0.85 -6.45 19.80
CA THR A 5 0.86 -6.66 18.34
C THR A 5 2.18 -7.17 17.80
N SER A 6 3.25 -7.16 18.62
CA SER A 6 4.56 -7.66 18.23
C SER A 6 4.57 -9.19 18.11
N SER A 7 5.13 -9.71 17.00
CA SER A 7 5.37 -11.15 16.84
C SER A 7 6.50 -11.62 17.77
N VAL A 8 6.39 -12.85 18.24
CA VAL A 8 7.44 -13.54 19.02
C VAL A 8 8.38 -14.37 18.13
N LEU A 9 8.15 -14.38 16.82
CA LEU A 9 9.02 -15.10 15.89
C LEU A 9 10.42 -14.47 15.87
N PRO A 10 11.48 -15.28 15.72
CA PRO A 10 12.83 -14.76 15.59
C PRO A 10 12.95 -13.94 14.29
N THR A 11 13.63 -12.80 14.37
CA THR A 11 13.93 -11.98 13.19
C THR A 11 15.17 -12.51 12.47
N SER A 12 15.13 -12.48 11.14
CA SER A 12 16.30 -12.75 10.29
C SER A 12 17.39 -11.67 10.47
N ASN A 13 18.65 -12.05 10.21
CA ASN A 13 19.70 -11.04 10.06
C ASN A 13 19.60 -10.41 8.68
N TYR A 14 18.87 -9.30 8.57
CA TYR A 14 18.62 -8.62 7.30
C TYR A 14 19.89 -8.16 6.59
N LEU A 15 20.93 -7.72 7.33
CA LEU A 15 22.20 -7.28 6.73
C LEU A 15 22.98 -8.42 6.07
N ASP A 16 22.90 -9.63 6.61
CA ASP A 16 23.52 -10.79 5.97
C ASP A 16 22.69 -11.24 4.76
N ALA A 17 21.35 -11.24 4.86
CA ALA A 17 20.47 -11.58 3.77
C ALA A 17 20.70 -10.71 2.50
N LEU A 18 21.01 -9.42 2.66
CA LEU A 18 21.33 -8.53 1.52
C LEU A 18 22.48 -9.05 0.65
N LYS A 19 23.44 -9.80 1.23
CA LYS A 19 24.66 -10.27 0.53
C LYS A 19 24.43 -11.56 -0.26
N GLU A 20 23.31 -12.25 -0.06
CA GLU A 20 23.04 -13.54 -0.67
C GLU A 20 22.75 -13.47 -2.18
N GLY A 21 22.48 -12.25 -2.72
CA GLY A 21 22.09 -12.06 -4.12
C GLY A 21 20.70 -12.65 -4.41
N VAL A 22 20.29 -12.71 -5.67
CA VAL A 22 18.94 -13.15 -6.07
C VAL A 22 18.92 -14.42 -6.91
N LYS A 23 20.06 -15.09 -7.06
CA LYS A 23 20.14 -16.31 -7.87
C LYS A 23 19.19 -17.37 -7.32
N GLY A 24 18.31 -17.86 -8.21
CA GLY A 24 17.32 -18.90 -7.87
C GLY A 24 16.08 -18.38 -7.15
N LEU A 25 15.97 -17.08 -6.81
CA LEU A 25 14.72 -16.52 -6.33
C LEU A 25 13.67 -16.49 -7.44
N ARG A 26 12.44 -16.86 -7.10
CA ARG A 26 11.29 -16.82 -8.00
C ARG A 26 10.54 -15.52 -7.81
N VAL A 27 10.60 -14.65 -8.81
CA VAL A 27 10.00 -13.31 -8.81
C VAL A 27 8.76 -13.31 -9.70
N GLY A 28 7.59 -13.11 -9.10
CA GLY A 28 6.31 -13.10 -9.79
C GLY A 28 5.95 -11.74 -10.37
N LEU A 29 5.37 -11.74 -11.58
CA LEU A 29 4.72 -10.57 -12.19
C LEU A 29 3.24 -10.86 -12.39
N SER A 30 2.38 -9.92 -11.96
CA SER A 30 0.92 -10.07 -12.06
C SER A 30 0.32 -9.08 -13.06
N PRO A 31 -0.49 -9.55 -14.03
CA PRO A 31 -1.22 -8.68 -14.94
C PRO A 31 -2.29 -7.84 -14.21
N ASP A 32 -2.74 -8.27 -13.04
CA ASP A 32 -3.75 -7.55 -12.25
C ASP A 32 -3.24 -6.20 -11.70
N TYR A 33 -1.92 -5.97 -11.74
CA TYR A 33 -1.29 -4.68 -11.39
C TYR A 33 -0.99 -3.79 -12.60
N ALA A 34 -1.41 -4.18 -13.80
CA ALA A 34 -1.28 -3.36 -15.00
C ALA A 34 -2.41 -2.34 -15.16
N HIS A 35 -3.40 -2.36 -14.28
CA HIS A 35 -4.61 -1.54 -14.39
C HIS A 35 -5.04 -0.96 -13.05
N LEU A 36 -5.60 0.27 -13.11
CA LEU A 36 -6.42 0.85 -12.05
C LEU A 36 -7.88 0.46 -12.27
N PHE A 37 -8.57 0.15 -11.19
CA PHE A 37 -10.00 -0.13 -11.18
C PHE A 37 -10.69 0.85 -10.23
N TYR A 38 -11.68 1.59 -10.69
CA TYR A 38 -12.45 2.53 -9.88
C TYR A 38 -13.93 2.48 -10.26
N PRO A 39 -14.86 2.81 -9.32
CA PRO A 39 -16.27 2.79 -9.62
C PRO A 39 -16.63 3.90 -10.62
N ASP A 40 -17.31 3.54 -11.67
CA ASP A 40 -18.03 4.47 -12.51
C ASP A 40 -19.42 4.70 -11.87
N PHE A 41 -19.64 5.92 -11.38
CA PHE A 41 -20.89 6.24 -10.68
C PHE A 41 -22.08 6.44 -11.62
N GLU A 42 -21.86 6.58 -12.92
CA GLU A 42 -22.91 6.68 -13.92
C GLU A 42 -23.44 5.33 -14.32
N THR A 43 -22.55 4.36 -14.54
CA THR A 43 -22.92 3.01 -14.98
C THR A 43 -23.07 2.02 -13.82
N GLY A 44 -22.47 2.29 -12.67
CA GLY A 44 -22.39 1.37 -11.52
C GLY A 44 -21.38 0.24 -11.70
N GLU A 45 -20.62 0.23 -12.79
CA GLU A 45 -19.60 -0.76 -13.10
C GLU A 45 -18.21 -0.34 -12.61
N LEU A 46 -17.24 -1.25 -12.67
CA LEU A 46 -15.83 -0.92 -12.46
C LEU A 46 -15.21 -0.46 -13.78
N ALA A 47 -14.87 0.82 -13.87
CA ALA A 47 -14.01 1.33 -14.92
C ALA A 47 -12.58 0.82 -14.75
N MET A 48 -11.89 0.63 -15.87
CA MET A 48 -10.51 0.15 -15.92
C MET A 48 -9.66 1.16 -16.69
N GLU A 49 -8.53 1.58 -16.09
CA GLU A 49 -7.55 2.46 -16.72
C GLU A 49 -6.18 1.79 -16.67
N THR A 50 -5.46 1.76 -17.78
CA THR A 50 -4.08 1.22 -17.82
C THR A 50 -3.15 2.17 -17.07
N ILE A 51 -2.20 1.61 -16.32
CA ILE A 51 -1.16 2.40 -15.65
C ILE A 51 -0.27 3.11 -16.68
N GLN A 52 0.42 4.15 -16.25
CA GLN A 52 1.36 4.91 -17.09
C GLN A 52 2.42 3.97 -17.70
N ALA A 53 2.69 4.12 -19.02
CA ALA A 53 3.55 3.21 -19.76
C ALA A 53 4.96 3.11 -19.17
N GLU A 54 5.57 4.25 -18.80
CA GLU A 54 6.91 4.29 -18.21
C GLU A 54 6.99 3.53 -16.87
N ILE A 55 5.89 3.43 -16.13
CA ILE A 55 5.83 2.63 -14.89
C ILE A 55 5.85 1.14 -15.23
N SER A 56 5.08 0.72 -16.25
CA SER A 56 5.13 -0.65 -16.75
C SER A 56 6.51 -1.02 -17.26
N ASP A 57 7.18 -0.08 -17.93
CA ASP A 57 8.53 -0.27 -18.45
C ASP A 57 9.55 -0.39 -17.31
N ALA A 58 9.43 0.42 -16.26
CA ALA A 58 10.27 0.33 -15.08
C ALA A 58 10.14 -1.03 -14.35
N VAL A 59 8.92 -1.57 -14.24
CA VAL A 59 8.70 -2.91 -13.66
C VAL A 59 9.34 -3.99 -14.55
N ARG A 60 9.17 -3.91 -15.88
CA ARG A 60 9.81 -4.85 -16.81
C ARG A 60 11.34 -4.76 -16.79
N HIS A 61 11.88 -3.54 -16.72
CA HIS A 61 13.32 -3.32 -16.57
C HIS A 61 13.85 -3.97 -15.29
N ALA A 62 13.16 -3.75 -14.15
CA ALA A 62 13.56 -4.37 -12.89
C ALA A 62 13.52 -5.91 -12.96
N ALA A 63 12.51 -6.48 -13.61
CA ALA A 63 12.42 -7.92 -13.80
C ALA A 63 13.60 -8.44 -14.66
N SER A 64 13.95 -7.72 -15.74
CA SER A 64 15.11 -8.06 -16.59
C SER A 64 16.42 -8.02 -15.81
N VAL A 65 16.66 -6.97 -15.03
CA VAL A 65 17.85 -6.85 -14.17
C VAL A 65 17.96 -8.01 -13.19
N LEU A 66 16.85 -8.38 -12.55
CA LEU A 66 16.84 -9.51 -11.61
C LEU A 66 17.07 -10.85 -12.32
N ALA A 67 16.54 -11.03 -13.53
CA ALA A 67 16.80 -12.21 -14.36
C ALA A 67 18.28 -12.33 -14.72
N ASP A 68 18.93 -11.22 -15.12
CA ASP A 68 20.37 -11.17 -15.43
C ASP A 68 21.22 -11.52 -14.19
N LEU A 69 20.74 -11.24 -12.99
CA LEU A 69 21.35 -11.63 -11.72
C LEU A 69 21.02 -13.08 -11.31
N GLY A 70 20.26 -13.81 -12.11
CA GLY A 70 19.96 -15.24 -11.95
C GLY A 70 18.66 -15.53 -11.19
N ALA A 71 17.75 -14.56 -11.03
CA ALA A 71 16.39 -14.83 -10.56
C ALA A 71 15.55 -15.48 -11.67
N GLU A 72 14.56 -16.27 -11.28
CA GLU A 72 13.56 -16.84 -12.19
C GLU A 72 12.33 -15.93 -12.23
N ILE A 73 12.01 -15.36 -13.38
CA ILE A 73 10.82 -14.52 -13.55
C ILE A 73 9.63 -15.40 -13.91
N VAL A 74 8.57 -15.31 -13.10
CA VAL A 74 7.32 -16.05 -13.25
C VAL A 74 6.23 -15.07 -13.71
N GLU A 75 5.86 -15.16 -14.96
CA GLU A 75 4.84 -14.30 -15.58
C GLU A 75 3.43 -14.76 -15.25
N ASN A 76 2.46 -13.85 -15.41
CA ASN A 76 1.03 -14.12 -15.34
C ASN A 76 0.54 -14.70 -14.00
N VAL A 77 1.12 -14.24 -12.89
CA VAL A 77 0.66 -14.62 -11.55
C VAL A 77 -0.71 -13.99 -11.26
N PRO A 78 -1.77 -14.78 -11.05
CA PRO A 78 -3.11 -14.23 -10.87
C PRO A 78 -3.30 -13.70 -9.45
N LEU A 79 -3.71 -12.44 -9.33
CA LEU A 79 -4.13 -11.78 -8.10
C LEU A 79 -5.52 -11.10 -8.31
N PRO A 80 -6.55 -11.85 -8.73
CA PRO A 80 -7.79 -11.31 -9.28
C PRO A 80 -8.61 -10.47 -8.30
N ASN A 81 -8.36 -10.60 -7.00
CA ASN A 81 -9.08 -9.84 -5.99
C ASN A 81 -8.39 -8.52 -5.60
N ALA A 82 -7.18 -8.23 -6.10
CA ALA A 82 -6.47 -6.98 -5.84
C ALA A 82 -7.28 -5.73 -6.21
N LYS A 83 -8.07 -5.78 -7.29
CA LYS A 83 -8.99 -4.71 -7.73
C LYS A 83 -10.04 -4.30 -6.69
N TYR A 84 -10.36 -5.14 -5.73
CA TYR A 84 -11.32 -4.85 -4.66
C TYR A 84 -10.67 -4.26 -3.41
N SER A 85 -9.37 -4.01 -3.43
CA SER A 85 -8.63 -3.54 -2.25
C SER A 85 -9.13 -2.19 -1.73
N ILE A 86 -9.32 -1.21 -2.61
CA ILE A 86 -9.76 0.13 -2.21
C ILE A 86 -11.16 0.13 -1.57
N PRO A 87 -12.22 -0.41 -2.19
CA PRO A 87 -13.53 -0.46 -1.54
C PRO A 87 -13.52 -1.25 -0.22
N THR A 88 -12.73 -2.32 -0.15
CA THR A 88 -12.55 -3.09 1.10
C THR A 88 -11.88 -2.24 2.18
N TYR A 89 -10.82 -1.51 1.84
CA TYR A 89 -10.13 -0.58 2.73
C TYR A 89 -11.09 0.49 3.26
N PHE A 90 -11.91 1.06 2.41
CA PHE A 90 -12.86 2.09 2.84
C PHE A 90 -13.81 1.61 3.92
N VAL A 91 -14.28 0.38 3.84
CA VAL A 91 -15.17 -0.18 4.87
C VAL A 91 -14.38 -0.54 6.13
N VAL A 92 -13.35 -1.37 6.00
CA VAL A 92 -12.61 -1.91 7.15
C VAL A 92 -11.93 -0.81 7.95
N SER A 93 -11.20 0.09 7.29
CA SER A 93 -10.44 1.15 7.97
C SER A 93 -11.33 2.13 8.72
N ARG A 94 -12.53 2.43 8.19
CA ARG A 94 -13.48 3.34 8.85
C ARG A 94 -14.11 2.71 10.08
N VAL A 95 -14.46 1.42 10.03
CA VAL A 95 -14.95 0.69 11.20
C VAL A 95 -13.88 0.60 12.28
N GLU A 96 -12.65 0.27 11.91
CA GLU A 96 -11.52 0.23 12.85
C GLU A 96 -11.22 1.62 13.42
N ALA A 97 -11.21 2.67 12.60
CA ALA A 97 -11.02 4.06 13.06
C ALA A 97 -12.11 4.48 14.04
N ALA A 98 -13.38 4.19 13.76
CA ALA A 98 -14.48 4.49 14.67
C ALA A 98 -14.29 3.80 16.02
N SER A 99 -13.91 2.52 16.02
CA SER A 99 -13.64 1.73 17.23
C SER A 99 -12.43 2.26 18.00
N ASN A 100 -11.31 2.53 17.32
CA ASN A 100 -10.08 2.95 17.98
C ASN A 100 -10.13 4.39 18.50
N LEU A 101 -10.80 5.28 17.79
CA LEU A 101 -10.86 6.71 18.14
C LEU A 101 -11.97 7.05 19.15
N HIS A 102 -12.85 6.11 19.51
CA HIS A 102 -13.87 6.40 20.52
C HIS A 102 -13.28 6.65 21.92
N ARG A 103 -12.11 6.09 22.22
CA ARG A 103 -11.40 6.24 23.49
C ARG A 103 -10.82 7.64 23.77
N PHE A 104 -10.75 8.49 22.74
CA PHE A 104 -10.28 9.87 22.89
C PHE A 104 -11.45 10.76 23.29
N ASP A 105 -11.71 10.79 24.60
CA ASP A 105 -12.84 11.44 25.24
C ASP A 105 -12.45 12.69 26.07
N GLY A 106 -11.14 12.96 26.21
CA GLY A 106 -10.61 14.05 27.02
C GLY A 106 -10.54 13.77 28.52
N VAL A 107 -10.84 12.53 28.95
CA VAL A 107 -10.79 12.15 30.36
C VAL A 107 -9.44 11.59 30.74
N LYS A 108 -8.97 10.54 30.03
CA LYS A 108 -7.74 9.83 30.40
C LYS A 108 -6.51 10.35 29.66
N TYR A 109 -6.64 10.73 28.39
CA TYR A 109 -5.54 11.19 27.55
C TYR A 109 -6.06 11.89 26.28
N GLY A 110 -5.15 12.50 25.54
CA GLY A 110 -5.43 13.23 24.32
C GLY A 110 -5.84 14.68 24.61
N TYR A 111 -6.36 15.34 23.57
CA TYR A 111 -6.87 16.69 23.69
C TYR A 111 -8.07 16.73 24.63
N ARG A 112 -8.12 17.75 25.49
CA ARG A 112 -9.27 18.08 26.33
C ARG A 112 -9.66 19.52 26.10
N THR A 113 -10.96 19.78 25.93
CA THR A 113 -11.46 21.16 25.77
C THR A 113 -11.05 22.00 26.98
N PRO A 114 -10.53 23.23 26.76
CA PRO A 114 -10.23 24.17 27.83
C PRO A 114 -11.46 24.94 28.31
N VAL A 115 -12.61 24.78 27.64
CA VAL A 115 -13.84 25.49 27.95
C VAL A 115 -14.55 24.82 29.15
N ASP A 116 -15.17 25.63 30.01
CA ASP A 116 -16.02 25.12 31.10
C ASP A 116 -17.20 24.34 30.52
N VAL A 117 -17.46 23.19 31.13
CA VAL A 117 -18.45 22.22 30.66
C VAL A 117 -19.52 22.00 31.72
N GLU A 118 -20.74 21.71 31.31
CA GLU A 118 -21.86 21.49 32.18
C GLU A 118 -21.79 20.09 32.85
N ASP A 119 -21.39 19.09 32.09
CA ASP A 119 -21.30 17.70 32.53
C ASP A 119 -20.28 16.89 31.71
N LEU A 120 -20.16 15.60 31.99
CA LEU A 120 -19.27 14.67 31.29
C LEU A 120 -19.63 14.51 29.82
N GLN A 121 -20.90 14.55 29.46
CA GLN A 121 -21.31 14.43 28.05
C GLN A 121 -20.93 15.67 27.26
N ASP A 122 -21.09 16.85 27.84
CA ASP A 122 -20.65 18.11 27.22
C ASP A 122 -19.11 18.16 27.07
N LEU A 123 -18.37 17.68 28.09
CA LEU A 123 -16.91 17.51 28.02
C LEU A 123 -16.50 16.66 26.82
N ILE A 124 -17.06 15.47 26.70
CA ILE A 124 -16.73 14.53 25.62
C ILE A 124 -17.11 15.13 24.27
N ARG A 125 -18.32 15.68 24.15
CA ARG A 125 -18.83 16.28 22.92
C ARG A 125 -17.93 17.42 22.41
N ARG A 126 -17.58 18.38 23.28
CA ARG A 126 -16.72 19.51 22.93
C ARG A 126 -15.30 19.06 22.61
N THR A 127 -14.70 18.23 23.45
CA THR A 127 -13.37 17.69 23.22
C THR A 127 -13.24 17.02 21.86
N ARG A 128 -14.19 16.17 21.49
CA ARG A 128 -14.17 15.49 20.19
C ARG A 128 -14.49 16.43 19.03
N ALA A 129 -15.39 17.40 19.24
CA ALA A 129 -15.71 18.39 18.22
C ALA A 129 -14.53 19.32 17.88
N GLU A 130 -13.73 19.68 18.85
CA GLU A 130 -12.56 20.57 18.71
C GLU A 130 -11.31 19.78 18.31
N GLY A 131 -11.07 18.60 18.93
CA GLY A 131 -9.86 17.83 18.77
C GLY A 131 -9.77 17.03 17.47
N PHE A 132 -10.90 16.68 16.83
CA PHE A 132 -10.89 15.96 15.57
C PHE A 132 -11.17 16.88 14.39
N GLY A 133 -10.32 16.79 13.35
CA GLY A 133 -10.58 17.44 12.06
C GLY A 133 -11.78 16.83 11.32
N SER A 134 -12.25 17.52 10.27
CA SER A 134 -13.44 17.13 9.52
C SER A 134 -13.35 15.74 8.91
N GLU A 135 -12.21 15.38 8.31
CA GLU A 135 -11.99 14.06 7.70
C GLU A 135 -12.06 12.94 8.75
N VAL A 136 -11.46 13.13 9.92
CA VAL A 136 -11.51 12.13 11.01
C VAL A 136 -12.93 11.94 11.51
N LYS A 137 -13.70 13.04 11.68
CA LYS A 137 -15.11 12.98 12.05
C LYS A 137 -15.95 12.22 11.02
N LEU A 138 -15.71 12.48 9.72
CA LEU A 138 -16.38 11.74 8.64
C LEU A 138 -16.08 10.26 8.70
N ARG A 139 -14.82 9.87 8.89
CA ARG A 139 -14.42 8.46 9.02
C ARG A 139 -15.07 7.76 10.21
N ILE A 140 -15.17 8.45 11.36
CA ILE A 140 -15.86 7.92 12.54
C ILE A 140 -17.35 7.71 12.24
N LEU A 141 -18.04 8.71 11.67
CA LEU A 141 -19.46 8.61 11.34
C LEU A 141 -19.74 7.49 10.34
N MET A 142 -18.94 7.39 9.29
CA MET A 142 -19.06 6.30 8.31
C MET A 142 -18.80 4.94 8.95
N GLY A 143 -17.79 4.81 9.80
CA GLY A 143 -17.47 3.56 10.48
C GLY A 143 -18.60 3.10 11.40
N MET A 144 -19.22 4.01 12.15
CA MET A 144 -20.40 3.74 12.96
C MET A 144 -21.58 3.26 12.10
N TYR A 145 -21.84 3.92 10.97
CA TYR A 145 -22.90 3.51 10.06
C TYR A 145 -22.65 2.11 9.48
N LEU A 146 -21.44 1.86 8.95
CA LEU A 146 -21.08 0.60 8.31
C LEU A 146 -21.06 -0.60 9.26
N SER A 147 -20.91 -0.37 10.57
CA SER A 147 -20.90 -1.40 11.61
C SER A 147 -22.20 -1.50 12.39
N SER A 148 -23.17 -0.63 12.14
CA SER A 148 -24.46 -0.63 12.86
C SER A 148 -25.35 -1.82 12.47
N GLU A 149 -26.29 -2.14 13.36
CA GLU A 149 -27.28 -3.18 13.14
C GLU A 149 -28.08 -2.92 11.85
N GLY A 150 -28.28 -3.97 11.04
CA GLY A 150 -28.91 -3.88 9.73
C GLY A 150 -27.95 -3.57 8.56
N PHE A 151 -26.81 -2.94 8.79
CA PHE A 151 -25.82 -2.61 7.75
C PHE A 151 -24.54 -3.44 7.83
N ALA A 152 -24.14 -3.88 9.02
CA ALA A 152 -22.90 -4.61 9.24
C ALA A 152 -22.75 -5.86 8.36
N ALA A 153 -23.84 -6.64 8.15
CA ALA A 153 -23.82 -7.83 7.34
C ALA A 153 -23.51 -7.52 5.86
N ASN A 154 -24.07 -6.43 5.33
CA ASN A 154 -23.95 -6.05 3.93
C ASN A 154 -22.62 -5.33 3.61
N TYR A 155 -22.04 -4.65 4.57
CA TYR A 155 -20.82 -3.87 4.39
C TYR A 155 -19.62 -4.47 5.11
N TYR A 156 -19.58 -4.42 6.43
CA TYR A 156 -18.38 -4.78 7.20
C TYR A 156 -18.04 -6.26 7.07
N GLN A 157 -19.01 -7.15 7.31
CA GLN A 157 -18.77 -8.60 7.19
C GLN A 157 -18.44 -9.01 5.74
N ARG A 158 -19.05 -8.36 4.76
CA ARG A 158 -18.71 -8.60 3.35
C ARG A 158 -17.30 -8.15 3.03
N ALA A 159 -16.88 -6.98 3.51
CA ALA A 159 -15.52 -6.47 3.34
C ALA A 159 -14.48 -7.41 3.98
N LEU A 160 -14.75 -7.96 5.17
CA LEU A 160 -13.86 -8.95 5.78
C LEU A 160 -13.73 -10.24 4.95
N LYS A 161 -14.80 -10.69 4.30
CA LYS A 161 -14.75 -11.84 3.38
C LYS A 161 -13.89 -11.52 2.14
N VAL A 162 -14.04 -10.32 1.57
CA VAL A 162 -13.22 -9.89 0.43
C VAL A 162 -11.76 -9.74 0.84
N ARG A 163 -11.47 -9.18 2.01
CA ARG A 163 -10.10 -9.14 2.59
C ARG A 163 -9.48 -10.54 2.67
N ALA A 164 -10.25 -11.54 3.12
CA ALA A 164 -9.77 -12.91 3.16
C ALA A 164 -9.53 -13.51 1.76
N MET A 165 -10.28 -13.10 0.74
CA MET A 165 -10.03 -13.50 -0.66
C MET A 165 -8.74 -12.87 -1.19
N ILE A 166 -8.49 -11.58 -0.93
CA ILE A 166 -7.24 -10.91 -1.29
C ILE A 166 -6.04 -11.62 -0.65
N ARG A 167 -6.12 -11.94 0.64
CA ARG A 167 -5.06 -12.69 1.33
C ARG A 167 -4.80 -14.06 0.69
N ARG A 168 -5.85 -14.79 0.35
CA ARG A 168 -5.73 -16.12 -0.30
C ARG A 168 -5.04 -16.06 -1.66
N ASP A 169 -5.20 -14.97 -2.42
CA ASP A 169 -4.49 -14.82 -3.69
C ASP A 169 -2.97 -14.82 -3.45
N PHE A 170 -2.49 -14.05 -2.45
CA PHE A 170 -1.07 -14.04 -2.08
C PHE A 170 -0.62 -15.36 -1.47
N GLU A 171 -1.42 -15.99 -0.60
CA GLU A 171 -1.09 -17.31 -0.03
C GLU A 171 -0.88 -18.35 -1.13
N ARG A 172 -1.70 -18.35 -2.19
CA ARG A 172 -1.52 -19.25 -3.34
C ARG A 172 -0.27 -18.93 -4.14
N ALA A 173 0.03 -17.64 -4.33
CA ALA A 173 1.21 -17.21 -5.08
C ALA A 173 2.51 -17.63 -4.37
N PHE A 174 2.54 -17.57 -3.04
CA PHE A 174 3.69 -17.91 -2.21
C PHE A 174 3.72 -19.37 -1.71
N ASP A 175 2.67 -20.17 -1.98
CA ASP A 175 2.61 -21.56 -1.53
C ASP A 175 3.79 -22.37 -2.11
N PRO A 176 4.70 -22.93 -1.27
CA PRO A 176 5.85 -23.69 -1.74
C PRO A 176 5.46 -24.99 -2.47
N ASN A 177 4.24 -25.48 -2.28
CA ASN A 177 3.68 -26.65 -2.96
C ASN A 177 2.71 -26.27 -4.10
N GLY A 178 2.48 -24.98 -4.31
CA GLY A 178 1.59 -24.46 -5.34
C GLY A 178 2.24 -24.38 -6.72
N ASP A 179 1.48 -23.86 -7.68
CA ASP A 179 1.90 -23.75 -9.08
C ASP A 179 3.01 -22.70 -9.27
N HIS A 180 2.96 -21.59 -8.52
CA HIS A 180 3.87 -20.46 -8.72
C HIS A 180 5.10 -20.52 -7.82
N ARG A 181 4.96 -20.91 -6.55
CA ARG A 181 6.04 -21.06 -5.55
C ARG A 181 6.96 -19.84 -5.49
N LEU A 182 6.37 -18.65 -5.37
CA LEU A 182 7.13 -17.40 -5.44
C LEU A 182 7.84 -17.11 -4.12
N ASP A 183 8.99 -16.46 -4.23
CA ASP A 183 9.70 -15.85 -3.12
C ASP A 183 9.28 -14.40 -2.92
N VAL A 184 9.09 -13.66 -4.02
CA VAL A 184 8.63 -12.27 -4.03
C VAL A 184 7.74 -11.99 -5.24
N ILE A 185 6.90 -10.95 -5.14
CA ILE A 185 6.13 -10.42 -6.25
C ILE A 185 6.63 -8.99 -6.51
N LEU A 186 6.94 -8.69 -7.77
CA LEU A 186 7.33 -7.35 -8.23
C LEU A 186 6.13 -6.66 -8.87
N THR A 187 5.80 -5.46 -8.37
CA THR A 187 4.67 -4.65 -8.85
C THR A 187 5.07 -3.18 -8.96
N PRO A 188 4.28 -2.34 -9.66
CA PRO A 188 4.39 -0.89 -9.50
C PRO A 188 3.97 -0.47 -8.09
N THR A 189 4.54 0.62 -7.57
CA THR A 189 4.10 1.22 -6.30
C THR A 189 2.85 2.06 -6.50
N THR A 190 2.79 2.82 -7.59
CA THR A 190 1.66 3.67 -7.98
C THR A 190 1.37 3.53 -9.47
N ALA A 191 0.17 3.87 -9.89
CA ALA A 191 -0.23 3.76 -11.30
C ALA A 191 0.28 4.92 -12.17
N THR A 192 0.64 6.05 -11.54
CA THR A 192 1.15 7.26 -12.20
C THR A 192 2.33 7.80 -11.41
N THR A 193 3.18 8.60 -12.06
CA THR A 193 4.12 9.48 -11.36
C THR A 193 3.38 10.61 -10.64
N ALA A 194 4.11 11.46 -9.90
CA ALA A 194 3.50 12.55 -9.15
C ALA A 194 2.64 13.45 -10.07
N PHE A 195 1.40 13.66 -9.70
CA PHE A 195 0.49 14.58 -10.40
C PHE A 195 0.79 16.05 -10.07
N LYS A 196 0.40 16.96 -10.94
CA LYS A 196 0.55 18.39 -10.69
C LYS A 196 -0.30 18.83 -9.50
N ARG A 197 0.22 19.81 -8.76
CA ARG A 197 -0.54 20.44 -7.68
C ARG A 197 -1.88 20.95 -8.21
N ASN A 198 -2.97 20.58 -7.58
CA ASN A 198 -4.37 20.85 -7.92
C ASN A 198 -5.01 19.96 -9.00
N ASP A 199 -4.31 19.09 -9.71
CA ASP A 199 -4.91 18.23 -10.75
C ASP A 199 -5.93 17.23 -10.20
N VAL A 200 -5.73 16.80 -8.93
CA VAL A 200 -6.64 15.87 -8.24
C VAL A 200 -7.53 16.54 -7.20
N PHE A 201 -7.35 17.85 -6.95
CA PHE A 201 -8.26 18.63 -6.12
C PHE A 201 -9.61 18.77 -6.83
N GLY A 202 -10.64 18.11 -6.27
CA GLY A 202 -11.99 18.06 -6.85
C GLY A 202 -12.36 16.71 -7.46
N ASN A 203 -11.41 15.85 -7.82
CA ASN A 203 -11.68 14.46 -8.18
C ASN A 203 -11.33 13.53 -7.02
N THR A 204 -12.22 13.47 -6.04
CA THR A 204 -12.05 12.67 -4.81
C THR A 204 -11.86 11.18 -5.11
N VAL A 205 -12.50 10.66 -6.16
CA VAL A 205 -12.42 9.25 -6.55
C VAL A 205 -11.01 8.92 -7.02
N ARG A 206 -10.49 9.68 -7.99
CA ARG A 206 -9.15 9.42 -8.57
C ARG A 206 -8.06 9.49 -7.50
N MET A 207 -8.16 10.45 -6.57
CA MET A 207 -7.25 10.56 -5.45
C MET A 207 -7.32 9.35 -4.50
N GLN A 208 -8.54 8.86 -4.20
CA GLN A 208 -8.76 7.73 -3.31
C GLN A 208 -8.27 6.40 -3.89
N TYR A 209 -8.21 6.27 -5.22
CA TYR A 209 -7.75 5.06 -5.89
C TYR A 209 -6.27 5.08 -6.27
N SER A 210 -5.56 6.17 -5.97
CA SER A 210 -4.10 6.27 -6.20
C SER A 210 -3.29 5.23 -5.41
N ASP A 211 -3.81 4.75 -4.28
CA ASP A 211 -3.14 3.78 -3.40
C ASP A 211 -3.42 2.31 -3.78
N GLN A 212 -4.17 2.04 -4.84
CA GLN A 212 -4.64 0.70 -5.18
C GLN A 212 -3.51 -0.34 -5.23
N MET A 213 -2.33 0.05 -5.73
CA MET A 213 -1.19 -0.85 -5.90
C MET A 213 -0.55 -1.30 -4.57
N THR A 214 -0.74 -0.55 -3.49
CA THR A 214 -0.13 -0.84 -2.18
C THR A 214 -1.12 -1.45 -1.19
N VAL A 215 -2.42 -1.13 -1.29
CA VAL A 215 -3.43 -1.50 -0.29
C VAL A 215 -3.66 -3.00 -0.19
N SER A 216 -3.47 -3.76 -1.27
CA SER A 216 -3.65 -5.22 -1.27
C SER A 216 -2.69 -5.93 -0.31
N ALA A 217 -1.41 -5.52 -0.25
CA ALA A 217 -0.45 -6.05 0.70
C ALA A 217 -0.85 -5.74 2.16
N ASN A 218 -1.37 -4.52 2.42
CA ASN A 218 -1.92 -4.16 3.73
C ASN A 218 -3.11 -5.05 4.14
N HIS A 219 -4.02 -5.36 3.20
CA HIS A 219 -5.14 -6.26 3.47
C HIS A 219 -4.68 -7.69 3.74
N ALA A 220 -3.70 -8.16 3.00
CA ALA A 220 -3.12 -9.47 3.22
C ALA A 220 -2.30 -9.54 4.52
N GLY A 221 -1.82 -8.41 5.04
CA GLY A 221 -0.99 -8.33 6.25
C GLY A 221 0.42 -8.86 6.03
N ILE A 222 0.97 -8.67 4.82
CA ILE A 222 2.27 -9.17 4.39
C ILE A 222 3.25 -8.02 4.15
N PRO A 223 4.57 -8.25 4.27
CA PRO A 223 5.57 -7.22 4.08
C PRO A 223 5.68 -6.78 2.61
N ALA A 224 5.92 -5.50 2.42
CA ALA A 224 6.23 -4.91 1.12
C ALA A 224 7.23 -3.77 1.28
N VAL A 225 8.08 -3.58 0.27
CA VAL A 225 9.03 -2.46 0.20
C VAL A 225 8.94 -1.78 -1.15
N SER A 226 8.87 -0.46 -1.14
CA SER A 226 8.94 0.37 -2.35
C SER A 226 10.33 0.98 -2.48
N ILE A 227 10.89 0.88 -3.68
CA ILE A 227 12.21 1.45 -4.00
C ILE A 227 12.15 2.23 -5.33
N PRO A 228 13.09 3.16 -5.58
CA PRO A 228 13.19 3.82 -6.87
C PRO A 228 13.45 2.82 -8.00
N GLY A 229 12.62 2.86 -9.05
CA GLY A 229 12.69 1.98 -10.22
C GLY A 229 13.04 2.70 -11.53
N GLY A 230 13.10 4.05 -11.52
CA GLY A 230 13.39 4.84 -12.72
C GLY A 230 12.85 6.26 -12.61
N LEU A 231 12.83 6.94 -13.74
CA LEU A 231 12.22 8.26 -13.93
C LEU A 231 11.32 8.22 -15.16
N ASP A 232 10.26 9.03 -15.16
CA ASP A 232 9.46 9.29 -16.35
C ASP A 232 10.12 10.32 -17.29
N ALA A 233 9.48 10.61 -18.40
CA ALA A 233 9.96 11.58 -19.39
C ALA A 233 10.11 13.02 -18.81
N ASN A 234 9.45 13.32 -17.69
CA ASN A 234 9.54 14.60 -17.00
C ASN A 234 10.57 14.61 -15.86
N ASN A 235 11.37 13.55 -15.71
CA ASN A 235 12.28 13.31 -14.60
C ASN A 235 11.57 13.18 -13.22
N LEU A 236 10.32 12.71 -13.20
CA LEU A 236 9.62 12.39 -11.97
C LEU A 236 9.94 10.95 -11.54
N PRO A 237 10.18 10.69 -10.25
CA PRO A 237 10.52 9.36 -9.77
C PRO A 237 9.40 8.33 -9.99
N ILE A 238 9.79 7.14 -10.41
CA ILE A 238 8.95 5.95 -10.50
C ILE A 238 9.31 5.02 -9.34
N GLY A 239 8.30 4.55 -8.61
CA GLY A 239 8.44 3.52 -7.58
C GLY A 239 8.09 2.14 -8.10
N ILE A 240 8.93 1.15 -7.78
CA ILE A 240 8.61 -0.27 -7.90
C ILE A 240 8.50 -0.89 -6.51
N GLN A 241 7.72 -1.94 -6.38
CA GLN A 241 7.43 -2.56 -5.08
C GLN A 241 7.72 -4.05 -5.11
N PHE A 242 8.39 -4.54 -4.07
CA PHE A 242 8.52 -5.97 -3.80
C PHE A 242 7.60 -6.34 -2.65
N ILE A 243 6.78 -7.36 -2.85
CA ILE A 243 5.86 -7.93 -1.86
C ILE A 243 6.35 -9.34 -1.53
N GLY A 244 6.45 -9.69 -0.26
CA GLY A 244 6.91 -10.99 0.22
C GLY A 244 5.90 -11.74 1.07
N PRO A 245 6.12 -13.02 1.34
CA PRO A 245 5.29 -13.78 2.27
C PRO A 245 5.46 -13.31 3.72
N ASP A 246 4.58 -13.76 4.60
CA ASP A 246 4.59 -13.41 6.03
C ASP A 246 5.98 -13.56 6.65
N PHE A 247 6.46 -12.51 7.32
CA PHE A 247 7.74 -12.48 8.06
C PHE A 247 8.99 -12.80 7.23
N ARG A 248 8.91 -12.59 5.90
CA ARG A 248 10.03 -12.75 4.98
C ARG A 248 10.49 -11.38 4.43
N GLU A 249 10.66 -10.42 5.34
CA GLU A 249 11.24 -9.11 5.03
C GLU A 249 12.66 -9.26 4.44
N ASP A 250 13.38 -10.32 4.82
CA ASP A 250 14.68 -10.68 4.27
C ASP A 250 14.66 -10.83 2.73
N LEU A 251 13.63 -11.47 2.17
CA LEU A 251 13.51 -11.70 0.73
C LEU A 251 13.25 -10.41 -0.05
N ILE A 252 12.33 -9.56 0.42
CA ILE A 252 12.03 -8.31 -0.26
C ILE A 252 13.18 -7.31 -0.18
N LEU A 253 13.88 -7.25 0.96
CA LEU A 253 15.06 -6.42 1.13
C LEU A 253 16.21 -6.90 0.25
N ARG A 254 16.44 -8.22 0.17
CA ARG A 254 17.42 -8.87 -0.69
C ARG A 254 17.19 -8.57 -2.17
N ALA A 255 15.93 -8.72 -2.66
CA ALA A 255 15.56 -8.41 -4.03
C ALA A 255 15.75 -6.92 -4.34
N GLY A 256 15.27 -6.05 -3.47
CA GLY A 256 15.42 -4.59 -3.60
C GLY A 256 16.87 -4.15 -3.62
N TYR A 257 17.69 -4.67 -2.72
CA TYR A 257 19.12 -4.35 -2.64
C TYR A 257 19.89 -4.83 -3.88
N ALA A 258 19.61 -6.05 -4.37
CA ALA A 258 20.26 -6.57 -5.57
C ALA A 258 19.96 -5.69 -6.79
N PHE A 259 18.70 -5.28 -6.99
CA PHE A 259 18.33 -4.33 -8.04
C PHE A 259 19.04 -2.98 -7.86
N GLU A 260 19.05 -2.43 -6.62
CA GLU A 260 19.72 -1.17 -6.34
C GLU A 260 21.20 -1.23 -6.70
N GLN A 261 21.92 -2.28 -6.30
CA GLN A 261 23.34 -2.45 -6.59
C GLN A 261 23.62 -2.57 -8.09
N ALA A 262 22.81 -3.37 -8.80
CA ALA A 262 22.98 -3.59 -10.24
C ALA A 262 22.73 -2.31 -11.08
N THR A 263 21.88 -1.41 -10.59
CA THR A 263 21.49 -0.19 -11.33
C THR A 263 22.22 1.07 -10.85
N GLN A 264 23.22 0.99 -9.96
CA GLN A 264 23.96 2.17 -9.45
C GLN A 264 24.58 3.05 -10.54
N GLY A 265 25.01 2.44 -11.65
CA GLY A 265 25.59 3.13 -12.79
C GLY A 265 24.60 3.74 -13.78
N GLU A 266 23.31 3.53 -13.59
CA GLU A 266 22.29 4.02 -14.51
C GLU A 266 22.07 5.54 -14.40
N ALA A 267 21.90 6.20 -15.54
CA ALA A 267 21.83 7.66 -15.65
C ALA A 267 20.73 8.28 -14.77
N TRP A 268 19.59 7.63 -14.63
CA TRP A 268 18.49 8.14 -13.81
C TRP A 268 18.82 8.22 -12.32
N ARG A 269 19.71 7.36 -11.80
CA ARG A 269 20.18 7.44 -10.40
C ARG A 269 21.07 8.63 -10.12
N LEU A 270 21.65 9.22 -11.13
CA LEU A 270 22.51 10.39 -11.04
C LEU A 270 21.74 11.71 -11.11
N VAL A 271 20.47 11.65 -11.51
CA VAL A 271 19.59 12.84 -11.60
C VAL A 271 19.33 13.39 -10.20
N ARG A 272 19.59 14.68 -10.03
CA ARG A 272 19.31 15.41 -8.79
C ARG A 272 18.13 16.36 -9.00
N PRO A 273 17.25 16.54 -8.00
CA PRO A 273 16.20 17.55 -8.05
C PRO A 273 16.74 18.91 -8.43
N ALA A 274 16.00 19.68 -9.25
CA ALA A 274 16.47 20.98 -9.75
C ALA A 274 16.83 21.97 -8.62
N VAL A 275 16.13 21.89 -7.49
CA VAL A 275 16.41 22.71 -6.30
C VAL A 275 17.82 22.46 -5.72
N LEU A 276 18.33 21.23 -5.80
CA LEU A 276 19.68 20.90 -5.30
C LEU A 276 20.78 21.21 -6.32
N ARG A 277 20.47 21.49 -7.59
CA ARG A 277 21.45 21.87 -8.62
C ARG A 277 21.96 23.31 -8.44
N GLN A 278 21.20 24.16 -7.75
CA GLN A 278 21.55 25.56 -7.52
C GLN A 278 22.55 25.77 -6.38
N GLU A 279 22.70 24.80 -5.47
CA GLU A 279 23.64 24.88 -4.34
C GLU A 279 25.08 24.52 -4.70
N VAL A 280 25.32 23.81 -5.81
CA VAL A 280 26.67 23.41 -6.26
C VAL A 280 27.35 24.49 -7.11
N ALA A 281 26.63 25.54 -7.49
CA ALA A 281 27.11 26.66 -8.33
C ALA A 281 27.48 27.89 -7.53
N LYS A 282 27.61 27.80 -6.21
CA LYS A 282 28.14 28.81 -5.31
C LYS A 282 29.40 28.26 -4.63
#